data_d7d9664e92ad6ed8b70122af6ea8cbf9
#
_entry.id   d7d9664e92ad6ed8b70122af6ea8cbf9
#
_cell.length_a   1.000
_cell.length_b   1.000
_cell.length_c   1.000
_cell.angle_alpha   90.00
_cell.angle_beta   90.00
_cell.angle_gamma   90.00
#
_symmetry.space_group_name_H-M   'P 1'
#
loop_
_entity.id
_entity.type
_entity.pdbx_description
1 polymer ?
#
loop_
_entity_poly.entity_id
_entity_poly.type
_entity_poly.pdbx_seq_one_letter_code
_entity_poly.pdbx_strand_id
1 'polypeptide(L)'
;YITLQHIIETITGQSLRDFAKENIFDILGMQYTDYLPTIQQQDGKWINTVACPWMDRIAPTEKQKDGSVLCGQVHDPLARILNGGISGNAGIFSNANDIGILAAALLNGGEYNGRRILSPLGVKTMCTVPRELTAFGRTPGWDIFSPYASNKGDLFSPNTFGHTGYT
;
A
#
# COMPACT_ATOMS: atom_id res chain seq x y z
N TYR A 1 -10.08 -5.59 -0.13
CA TYR A 1 -8.99 -5.01 -0.94
C TYR A 1 -8.70 -5.81 -2.20
N ILE A 2 -8.59 -7.15 -2.14
CA ILE A 2 -8.39 -8.01 -3.33
C ILE A 2 -9.52 -7.84 -4.35
N THR A 3 -10.78 -7.74 -3.91
CA THR A 3 -11.91 -7.44 -4.79
C THR A 3 -11.76 -6.08 -5.49
N LEU A 4 -11.28 -5.05 -4.78
CA LEU A 4 -11.03 -3.73 -5.37
C LEU A 4 -9.90 -3.79 -6.40
N GLN A 5 -8.85 -4.55 -6.14
CA GLN A 5 -7.81 -4.83 -7.14
C GLN A 5 -8.42 -5.39 -8.41
N HIS A 6 -9.22 -6.46 -8.30
CA HIS A 6 -9.84 -7.09 -9.47
C HIS A 6 -10.75 -6.12 -10.25
N ILE A 7 -11.48 -5.25 -9.55
CA ILE A 7 -12.29 -4.20 -10.19
C ILE A 7 -11.40 -3.24 -10.99
N ILE A 8 -10.30 -2.75 -10.39
CA ILE A 8 -9.36 -1.85 -11.08
C ILE A 8 -8.80 -2.53 -12.33
N GLU A 9 -8.27 -3.74 -12.20
CA GLU A 9 -7.66 -4.49 -13.30
C GLU A 9 -8.68 -4.79 -14.42
N THR A 10 -9.93 -5.10 -14.06
CA THR A 10 -11.00 -5.34 -15.04
C THR A 10 -11.40 -4.09 -15.80
N ILE A 11 -11.51 -2.95 -15.12
CA ILE A 11 -11.94 -1.69 -15.75
C ILE A 11 -10.83 -1.07 -16.59
N THR A 12 -9.59 -1.13 -16.10
CA THR A 12 -8.45 -0.44 -16.72
C THR A 12 -7.69 -1.29 -17.73
N GLY A 13 -7.78 -2.61 -17.62
CA GLY A 13 -6.93 -3.54 -18.37
C GLY A 13 -5.46 -3.53 -17.93
N GLN A 14 -5.13 -2.83 -16.86
CA GLN A 14 -3.78 -2.73 -16.30
C GLN A 14 -3.65 -3.60 -15.06
N SER A 15 -2.44 -4.05 -14.75
CA SER A 15 -2.15 -4.63 -13.42
C SER A 15 -2.30 -3.56 -12.33
N LEU A 16 -2.63 -3.96 -11.10
CA LEU A 16 -2.68 -3.02 -9.97
C LEU A 16 -1.33 -2.31 -9.77
N ARG A 17 -0.21 -2.99 -10.04
CA ARG A 17 1.13 -2.39 -9.99
C ARG A 17 1.26 -1.24 -11.00
N ASP A 18 0.95 -1.50 -12.27
CA ASP A 18 1.11 -0.50 -13.34
C ASP A 18 0.16 0.68 -13.10
N PHE A 19 -1.09 0.38 -12.72
CA PHE A 19 -2.05 1.41 -12.37
C PHE A 19 -1.58 2.30 -11.22
N ALA A 20 -1.09 1.71 -10.12
CA ALA A 20 -0.60 2.47 -8.97
C ALA A 20 0.66 3.28 -9.31
N LYS A 21 1.57 2.68 -10.10
CA LYS A 21 2.79 3.33 -10.54
C LYS A 21 2.48 4.57 -11.39
N GLU A 22 1.69 4.42 -12.44
CA GLU A 22 1.38 5.51 -13.38
C GLU A 22 0.51 6.62 -12.75
N ASN A 23 -0.44 6.26 -11.87
CA ASN A 23 -1.43 7.20 -11.36
C ASN A 23 -1.10 7.78 -9.97
N ILE A 24 -0.12 7.20 -9.25
CA ILE A 24 0.25 7.65 -7.91
C ILE A 24 1.76 7.84 -7.80
N PHE A 25 2.55 6.76 -7.93
CA PHE A 25 3.95 6.80 -7.55
C PHE A 25 4.79 7.72 -8.44
N ASP A 26 4.66 7.60 -9.76
CA ASP A 26 5.40 8.43 -10.72
C ASP A 26 4.93 9.89 -10.69
N ILE A 27 3.62 10.13 -10.51
CA ILE A 27 3.08 11.49 -10.38
C ILE A 27 3.66 12.18 -9.16
N LEU A 28 3.74 11.51 -8.02
CA LEU A 28 4.25 12.07 -6.78
C LEU A 28 5.79 12.04 -6.67
N GLY A 29 6.47 11.32 -7.57
CA GLY A 29 7.91 11.14 -7.54
C GLY A 29 8.40 10.19 -6.44
N MET A 30 7.61 9.19 -6.10
CA MET A 30 7.92 8.15 -5.10
C MET A 30 8.86 7.10 -5.70
N GLN A 31 10.16 7.40 -5.75
CA GLN A 31 11.16 6.64 -6.50
C GLN A 31 11.52 5.27 -5.90
N TYR A 32 11.23 5.08 -4.62
CA TYR A 32 11.54 3.86 -3.88
C TYR A 32 10.25 3.10 -3.48
N THR A 33 9.18 3.30 -4.26
CA THR A 33 7.89 2.68 -4.00
C THR A 33 7.44 1.89 -5.22
N ASP A 34 7.25 0.57 -5.03
CA ASP A 34 6.74 -0.30 -6.09
C ASP A 34 6.20 -1.61 -5.50
N TYR A 35 5.40 -2.33 -6.28
CA TYR A 35 5.20 -3.75 -6.10
C TYR A 35 6.39 -4.51 -6.67
N LEU A 36 6.83 -5.55 -5.98
CA LEU A 36 7.90 -6.44 -6.44
C LEU A 36 7.32 -7.81 -6.74
N PRO A 37 6.73 -8.00 -7.93
CA PRO A 37 6.09 -9.26 -8.28
C PRO A 37 7.07 -10.42 -8.26
N THR A 38 6.57 -11.59 -7.85
CA THR A 38 7.36 -12.79 -7.64
C THR A 38 6.73 -14.00 -8.29
N ILE A 39 7.57 -14.95 -8.71
CA ILE A 39 7.16 -16.28 -9.14
C ILE A 39 7.95 -17.33 -8.36
N GLN A 40 7.34 -18.50 -8.17
CA GLN A 40 8.04 -19.65 -7.62
C GLN A 40 8.69 -20.46 -8.74
N GLN A 41 9.98 -20.73 -8.62
CA GLN A 41 10.73 -21.60 -9.51
C GLN A 41 10.45 -23.09 -9.22
N GLN A 42 10.85 -23.98 -10.14
CA GLN A 42 10.67 -25.43 -9.98
C GLN A 42 11.41 -26.01 -8.76
N ASP A 43 12.49 -25.36 -8.33
CA ASP A 43 13.26 -25.71 -7.13
C ASP A 43 12.61 -25.20 -5.82
N GLY A 44 11.44 -24.57 -5.91
CA GLY A 44 10.69 -24.01 -4.79
C GLY A 44 11.10 -22.60 -4.37
N LYS A 45 12.15 -22.03 -4.94
CA LYS A 45 12.60 -20.67 -4.62
C LYS A 45 11.71 -19.62 -5.24
N TRP A 46 11.51 -18.53 -4.51
CA TRP A 46 10.83 -17.36 -5.01
C TRP A 46 11.82 -16.37 -5.59
N ILE A 47 11.53 -15.84 -6.78
CA ILE A 47 12.32 -14.82 -7.44
C ILE A 47 11.44 -13.65 -7.85
N ASN A 48 11.99 -12.43 -7.83
CA ASN A 48 11.33 -11.26 -8.37
C ASN A 48 11.38 -11.28 -9.90
N THR A 49 10.28 -10.88 -10.53
CA THR A 49 10.16 -10.87 -12.01
C THR A 49 10.48 -9.52 -12.62
N VAL A 50 10.69 -8.49 -11.80
CA VAL A 50 11.07 -7.15 -12.22
C VAL A 50 12.41 -6.76 -11.62
N ALA A 51 13.18 -5.96 -12.35
CA ALA A 51 14.39 -5.35 -11.83
C ALA A 51 14.04 -4.29 -10.79
N CYS A 52 14.75 -4.31 -9.66
CA CYS A 52 14.63 -3.33 -8.61
C CYS A 52 16.01 -2.72 -8.32
N PRO A 53 16.28 -1.46 -8.72
CA PRO A 53 17.60 -0.85 -8.54
C PRO A 53 18.03 -0.68 -7.09
N TRP A 54 17.09 -0.78 -6.15
CA TRP A 54 17.29 -0.63 -4.71
C TRP A 54 17.05 -1.94 -3.93
N MET A 55 17.16 -3.10 -4.61
CA MET A 55 16.93 -4.42 -4.01
C MET A 55 17.84 -4.69 -2.80
N ASP A 56 19.07 -4.25 -2.85
CA ASP A 56 20.08 -4.38 -1.78
C ASP A 56 19.76 -3.55 -0.52
N ARG A 57 18.80 -2.63 -0.62
CA ARG A 57 18.37 -1.77 0.48
C ARG A 57 17.08 -2.23 1.15
N ILE A 58 16.48 -3.31 0.65
CA ILE A 58 15.23 -3.83 1.19
C ILE A 58 15.51 -4.61 2.48
N ALA A 59 14.81 -4.25 3.54
CA ALA A 59 14.84 -5.02 4.77
C ALA A 59 14.20 -6.40 4.59
N PRO A 60 14.74 -7.46 5.23
CA PRO A 60 14.10 -8.76 5.23
C PRO A 60 12.66 -8.70 5.76
N THR A 61 11.74 -9.39 5.09
CA THR A 61 10.32 -9.40 5.47
C THR A 61 9.96 -10.57 6.39
N GLU A 62 10.62 -11.71 6.24
CA GLU A 62 10.34 -12.89 7.06
C GLU A 62 11.53 -13.85 7.10
N LYS A 63 11.79 -14.43 8.30
CA LYS A 63 12.69 -15.57 8.44
C LYS A 63 11.92 -16.87 8.27
N GLN A 64 12.39 -17.72 7.34
CA GLN A 64 11.77 -18.99 7.03
C GLN A 64 12.21 -20.07 8.02
N LYS A 65 11.48 -21.19 8.05
CA LYS A 65 11.78 -22.35 8.92
C LYS A 65 13.15 -22.99 8.63
N ASP A 66 13.62 -22.94 7.42
CA ASP A 66 14.92 -23.45 6.97
C ASP A 66 16.09 -22.51 7.28
N GLY A 67 15.80 -21.36 7.91
CA GLY A 67 16.79 -20.36 8.26
C GLY A 67 17.03 -19.29 7.18
N SER A 68 16.51 -19.47 5.96
CA SER A 68 16.54 -18.45 4.92
C SER A 68 15.68 -17.24 5.28
N VAL A 69 15.88 -16.13 4.58
CA VAL A 69 15.07 -14.93 4.78
C VAL A 69 14.46 -14.46 3.46
N LEU A 70 13.21 -14.03 3.51
CA LEU A 70 12.57 -13.36 2.39
C LEU A 70 13.06 -11.91 2.33
N CYS A 71 13.53 -11.48 1.16
CA CYS A 71 13.95 -10.12 0.90
C CYS A 71 13.42 -9.68 -0.48
N GLY A 72 12.73 -8.55 -0.53
CA GLY A 72 12.01 -8.12 -1.75
C GLY A 72 10.80 -8.99 -2.09
N GLN A 73 10.36 -9.82 -1.17
CA GLN A 73 9.21 -10.70 -1.31
C GLN A 73 8.20 -10.40 -0.21
N VAL A 74 6.92 -10.39 -0.57
CA VAL A 74 5.84 -10.04 0.35
C VAL A 74 5.74 -11.06 1.48
N HIS A 75 5.65 -10.57 2.73
CA HIS A 75 5.46 -11.43 3.89
C HIS A 75 4.11 -12.18 3.83
N ASP A 76 3.01 -11.48 3.49
CA ASP A 76 1.68 -12.11 3.40
C ASP A 76 1.69 -13.25 2.37
N PRO A 77 1.43 -14.50 2.80
CA PRO A 77 1.51 -15.66 1.89
C PRO A 77 0.41 -15.65 0.83
N LEU A 78 -0.78 -15.06 1.10
CA LEU A 78 -1.82 -14.97 0.09
C LEU A 78 -1.43 -13.97 -1.00
N ALA A 79 -0.88 -12.82 -0.61
CA ALA A 79 -0.37 -11.85 -1.57
C ALA A 79 0.80 -12.41 -2.38
N ARG A 80 1.74 -13.14 -1.74
CA ARG A 80 2.90 -13.72 -2.41
C ARG A 80 2.53 -14.89 -3.31
N ILE A 81 1.77 -15.87 -2.78
CA ILE A 81 1.54 -17.16 -3.45
C ILE A 81 0.41 -17.07 -4.46
N LEU A 82 -0.72 -16.49 -4.09
CA LEU A 82 -1.90 -16.45 -4.97
C LEU A 82 -1.88 -15.27 -5.93
N ASN A 83 -1.35 -14.13 -5.51
CA ASN A 83 -1.36 -12.90 -6.32
C ASN A 83 0.03 -12.50 -6.85
N GLY A 84 1.03 -13.39 -6.75
CA GLY A 84 2.35 -13.15 -7.33
C GLY A 84 3.05 -11.90 -6.80
N GLY A 85 2.77 -11.48 -5.56
CA GLY A 85 3.35 -10.28 -4.93
C GLY A 85 2.65 -8.96 -5.26
N ILE A 86 1.63 -8.96 -6.12
CA ILE A 86 0.81 -7.78 -6.42
C ILE A 86 -0.59 -8.01 -5.84
N SER A 87 -0.91 -7.42 -4.70
CA SER A 87 -2.21 -7.63 -4.09
C SER A 87 -2.76 -6.35 -3.46
N GLY A 88 -4.08 -6.17 -3.54
CA GLY A 88 -4.76 -5.01 -2.98
C GLY A 88 -4.66 -4.90 -1.45
N ASN A 89 -4.32 -5.98 -0.76
CA ASN A 89 -4.15 -6.00 0.70
C ASN A 89 -2.70 -5.92 1.17
N ALA A 90 -1.72 -6.24 0.30
CA ALA A 90 -0.30 -6.23 0.66
C ALA A 90 0.58 -6.26 -0.60
N GLY A 91 1.87 -5.94 -0.47
CA GLY A 91 2.85 -6.13 -1.54
C GLY A 91 3.62 -4.90 -1.97
N ILE A 92 3.25 -3.73 -1.49
CA ILE A 92 4.01 -2.50 -1.76
C ILE A 92 5.25 -2.46 -0.86
N PHE A 93 6.42 -2.27 -1.50
CA PHE A 93 7.66 -1.90 -0.84
C PHE A 93 7.87 -0.40 -0.98
N SER A 94 8.29 0.24 0.10
CA SER A 94 8.45 1.69 0.15
C SER A 94 9.47 2.10 1.22
N ASN A 95 9.69 3.38 1.38
CA ASN A 95 10.46 3.98 2.47
C ASN A 95 9.70 5.11 3.16
N ALA A 96 10.21 5.57 4.29
CA ALA A 96 9.55 6.62 5.09
C ALA A 96 9.41 7.94 4.33
N ASN A 97 10.35 8.29 3.43
CA ASN A 97 10.27 9.50 2.64
C ASN A 97 9.11 9.46 1.63
N ASP A 98 9.01 8.37 0.86
CA ASP A 98 7.96 8.23 -0.15
C ASP A 98 6.57 8.15 0.50
N ILE A 99 6.45 7.43 1.63
CA ILE A 99 5.20 7.42 2.41
C ILE A 99 4.89 8.82 2.96
N GLY A 100 5.91 9.59 3.38
CA GLY A 100 5.75 10.98 3.79
C GLY A 100 5.24 11.88 2.67
N ILE A 101 5.69 11.67 1.43
CA ILE A 101 5.21 12.38 0.24
C ILE A 101 3.72 12.08 0.00
N LEU A 102 3.33 10.81 0.06
CA LEU A 102 1.93 10.41 -0.09
C LEU A 102 1.05 11.01 1.01
N ALA A 103 1.50 10.94 2.27
CA ALA A 103 0.78 11.51 3.40
C ALA A 103 0.61 13.04 3.25
N ALA A 104 1.66 13.74 2.84
CA ALA A 104 1.62 15.18 2.57
C ALA A 104 0.64 15.52 1.42
N ALA A 105 0.65 14.71 0.35
CA ALA A 105 -0.31 14.88 -0.76
C ALA A 105 -1.75 14.75 -0.26
N LEU A 106 -2.06 13.74 0.54
CA LEU A 106 -3.40 13.55 1.10
C LEU A 106 -3.81 14.68 2.04
N LEU A 107 -2.91 15.11 2.94
CA LEU A 107 -3.17 16.24 3.84
C LEU A 107 -3.38 17.55 3.09
N ASN A 108 -2.77 17.71 1.91
CA ASN A 108 -2.93 18.87 1.03
C ASN A 108 -4.02 18.69 -0.04
N GLY A 109 -5.06 17.91 0.25
CA GLY A 109 -6.21 17.76 -0.64
C GLY A 109 -5.89 17.03 -1.96
N GLY A 110 -4.95 16.09 -1.93
CA GLY A 110 -4.58 15.22 -3.05
C GLY A 110 -3.48 15.76 -3.95
N GLU A 111 -2.68 16.72 -3.48
CA GLU A 111 -1.64 17.38 -4.27
C GLU A 111 -0.32 17.50 -3.50
N TYR A 112 0.80 17.26 -4.18
CA TYR A 112 2.14 17.49 -3.67
C TYR A 112 3.03 18.11 -4.77
N ASN A 113 3.73 19.22 -4.44
CA ASN A 113 4.60 19.95 -5.38
C ASN A 113 3.93 20.26 -6.74
N GLY A 114 2.67 20.70 -6.73
CA GLY A 114 1.91 21.03 -7.95
C GLY A 114 1.44 19.81 -8.75
N ARG A 115 1.67 18.59 -8.27
CA ARG A 115 1.21 17.35 -8.90
C ARG A 115 0.05 16.75 -8.12
N ARG A 116 -1.05 16.49 -8.80
CA ARG A 116 -2.30 16.04 -8.20
C ARG A 116 -2.62 14.60 -8.55
N ILE A 117 -2.95 13.80 -7.54
CA ILE A 117 -3.42 12.42 -7.68
C ILE A 117 -4.92 12.27 -7.37
N LEU A 118 -5.48 13.16 -6.55
CA LEU A 118 -6.90 13.15 -6.18
C LEU A 118 -7.45 14.57 -6.14
N SER A 119 -8.76 14.72 -6.38
CA SER A 119 -9.44 15.99 -6.12
C SER A 119 -9.58 16.25 -4.61
N PRO A 120 -9.67 17.50 -4.16
CA PRO A 120 -9.95 17.82 -2.76
C PRO A 120 -11.22 17.15 -2.23
N LEU A 121 -12.26 17.05 -3.05
CA LEU A 121 -13.50 16.35 -2.71
C LEU A 121 -13.26 14.83 -2.56
N GLY A 122 -12.45 14.24 -3.44
CA GLY A 122 -12.06 12.82 -3.35
C GLY A 122 -11.36 12.52 -2.02
N VAL A 123 -10.37 13.33 -1.64
CA VAL A 123 -9.68 13.19 -0.36
C VAL A 123 -10.65 13.37 0.81
N LYS A 124 -11.50 14.40 0.77
CA LYS A 124 -12.51 14.60 1.81
C LYS A 124 -13.43 13.38 1.96
N THR A 125 -13.92 12.82 0.86
CA THR A 125 -14.77 11.62 0.88
C THR A 125 -14.02 10.43 1.46
N MET A 126 -12.77 10.22 1.03
CA MET A 126 -11.93 9.12 1.49
C MET A 126 -11.60 9.21 2.99
N CYS A 127 -11.49 10.42 3.55
CA CYS A 127 -11.18 10.67 4.96
C CYS A 127 -12.42 10.96 5.84
N THR A 128 -13.63 10.88 5.30
CA THR A 128 -14.86 11.11 6.07
C THR A 128 -15.54 9.76 6.36
N VAL A 129 -15.89 9.54 7.63
CA VAL A 129 -16.63 8.33 8.03
C VAL A 129 -18.07 8.43 7.51
N PRO A 130 -18.51 7.49 6.65
CA PRO A 130 -19.91 7.42 6.24
C PRO A 130 -20.83 7.23 7.44
N ARG A 131 -22.03 7.78 7.37
CA ARG A 131 -23.01 7.72 8.47
C ARG A 131 -23.26 6.29 8.94
N GLU A 132 -23.32 5.35 8.00
CA GLU A 132 -23.57 3.92 8.23
C GLU A 132 -22.40 3.22 8.93
N LEU A 133 -21.20 3.79 8.86
CA LEU A 133 -19.97 3.24 9.44
C LEU A 133 -19.52 3.98 10.71
N THR A 134 -20.31 4.91 11.24
CA THR A 134 -19.94 5.74 12.40
C THR A 134 -19.57 4.89 13.62
N ALA A 135 -20.28 3.78 13.86
CA ALA A 135 -19.99 2.87 14.98
C ALA A 135 -18.62 2.16 14.85
N PHE A 136 -18.08 2.06 13.65
CA PHE A 136 -16.80 1.40 13.38
C PHE A 136 -15.63 2.40 13.27
N GLY A 137 -15.91 3.69 13.11
CA GLY A 137 -14.90 4.73 12.94
C GLY A 137 -14.02 4.55 11.69
N ARG A 138 -14.56 3.90 10.63
CA ARG A 138 -13.84 3.61 9.39
C ARG A 138 -14.39 4.38 8.21
N THR A 139 -13.48 4.81 7.35
CA THR A 139 -13.77 5.38 6.04
C THR A 139 -13.55 4.33 4.94
N PRO A 140 -13.77 4.66 3.67
CA PRO A 140 -13.45 3.74 2.56
C PRO A 140 -12.00 3.25 2.50
N GLY A 141 -11.05 3.94 3.13
CA GLY A 141 -9.63 3.55 3.09
C GLY A 141 -8.88 3.71 4.41
N TRP A 142 -9.50 4.33 5.45
CA TRP A 142 -8.79 4.70 6.67
C TRP A 142 -9.55 4.38 7.95
N ASP A 143 -8.79 4.19 9.01
CA ASP A 143 -9.28 4.22 10.38
C ASP A 143 -9.17 5.64 10.91
N ILE A 144 -10.25 6.18 11.48
CA ILE A 144 -10.24 7.47 12.18
C ILE A 144 -10.40 7.24 13.67
N PHE A 145 -11.58 6.84 14.11
CA PHE A 145 -11.91 6.46 15.49
C PHE A 145 -12.32 4.97 15.56
N SER A 146 -11.52 4.12 14.97
CA SER A 146 -11.80 2.69 14.96
C SER A 146 -11.30 2.04 16.26
N PRO A 147 -12.02 1.09 16.86
CA PRO A 147 -11.51 0.28 17.94
C PRO A 147 -10.29 -0.56 17.53
N TYR A 148 -10.05 -0.70 16.23
CA TYR A 148 -8.88 -1.38 15.66
C TYR A 148 -7.65 -0.48 15.53
N ALA A 149 -7.79 0.84 15.72
CA ALA A 149 -6.71 1.81 15.63
C ALA A 149 -6.06 2.09 17.01
N SER A 150 -5.67 1.05 17.72
CA SER A 150 -5.11 1.10 19.08
C SER A 150 -3.73 1.76 19.18
N ASN A 151 -3.06 2.02 18.06
CA ASN A 151 -1.73 2.60 18.00
C ASN A 151 -1.72 4.13 17.86
N LYS A 152 -2.87 4.80 17.95
CA LYS A 152 -2.94 6.26 18.00
C LYS A 152 -2.59 6.73 19.40
N GLY A 153 -1.60 7.63 19.49
CA GLY A 153 -1.30 8.30 20.77
C GLY A 153 -2.40 9.27 21.18
N ASP A 154 -2.53 9.54 22.46
CA ASP A 154 -3.59 10.39 23.05
C ASP A 154 -3.51 11.84 22.61
N LEU A 155 -2.36 12.29 22.08
CA LEU A 155 -2.13 13.64 21.60
C LEU A 155 -2.56 13.88 20.14
N PHE A 156 -2.92 12.84 19.41
CA PHE A 156 -3.38 13.00 18.03
C PHE A 156 -4.79 13.61 17.95
N SER A 157 -4.98 14.45 16.93
CA SER A 157 -6.30 15.00 16.61
C SER A 157 -7.33 13.89 16.40
N PRO A 158 -8.58 14.10 16.83
CA PRO A 158 -9.68 13.19 16.51
C PRO A 158 -9.90 12.98 15.00
N ASN A 159 -9.41 13.89 14.16
CA ASN A 159 -9.50 13.78 12.70
C ASN A 159 -8.28 13.07 12.08
N THR A 160 -7.35 12.56 12.89
CA THR A 160 -6.21 11.82 12.40
C THR A 160 -6.68 10.51 11.78
N PHE A 161 -6.34 10.31 10.51
CA PHE A 161 -6.62 9.08 9.79
C PHE A 161 -5.34 8.24 9.60
N GLY A 162 -5.49 6.96 9.55
CA GLY A 162 -4.38 6.03 9.39
C GLY A 162 -4.89 4.61 9.16
N HIS A 163 -3.96 3.69 8.95
CA HIS A 163 -4.26 2.27 8.84
C HIS A 163 -3.14 1.47 9.48
N THR A 164 -3.48 0.39 10.14
CA THR A 164 -2.50 -0.56 10.66
C THR A 164 -2.12 -1.56 9.58
N GLY A 165 -0.95 -2.18 9.72
CA GLY A 165 -0.50 -3.30 8.90
C GLY A 165 0.01 -4.44 9.77
N TYR A 166 0.10 -5.62 9.18
CA TYR A 166 0.70 -6.80 9.81
C TYR A 166 2.07 -7.10 9.19
N THR A 167 2.33 -6.59 8.00
CA THR A 167 3.55 -6.87 7.23
C THR A 167 4.27 -5.60 6.86
#